data_96539a08e4eb0b578e5ba457f72bc839
#
_entry.id   96539a08e4eb0b578e5ba457f72bc839
#
_cell.length_a   1.000
_cell.length_b   1.000
_cell.length_c   1.000
_cell.angle_alpha   90.00
_cell.angle_beta   90.00
_cell.angle_gamma   90.00
#
_symmetry.space_group_name_H-M   'P 1'
#
loop_
_entity.id
_entity.type
_entity.pdbx_description
1 polymer ?
#
loop_
_entity_poly.entity_id
_entity_poly.type
_entity_poly.pdbx_seq_one_letter_code
_entity_poly.pdbx_strand_id
1 'polypeptide(L)'
;MKRASAPSTALSTWCYLAVGGALTVAVLSASDPMVRMTLHTVASAQLLPVLLYASRRNGLTRRTAAVLATIGCLAGAACMVAGLRPVWASAPAAILEFTSAAILVVGLTSLVRRRSGGTIASVGADAVVVAAAAWLASWVAFSRSGHHMITHGLTTVLVHAQIPLMAVAVFLAGTLLLDIRNRTASSGLLVGALVAAALADVLGTMVTAGAISTAAQHLAVTLHVAAFFAVGGAVLHPSVVESNRNQPHRRGSDATRVAVAAGSLVAPMLALAVWPAQSSVDRTVRVVGVLLLVAAVSRNVTNAVRAGRQVQAELLQGAQTDPLTGLPNRQVLVQSINRLMATGWEPEQHPTLFFIDLDRFKNINDSLGHAAGDEVLVMVAHR
;
A
#
# COMPACT_ATOMS: atom_id res chain seq x y z
N MET A 1 10.77 -11.69 27.91
CA MET A 1 12.08 -12.27 27.57
C MET A 1 12.38 -11.98 26.11
N LYS A 2 13.27 -11.02 25.81
CA LYS A 2 13.83 -10.78 24.48
C LYS A 2 14.85 -11.90 24.20
N ARG A 3 14.49 -12.88 23.37
CA ARG A 3 15.53 -13.70 22.74
C ARG A 3 16.30 -12.77 21.81
N ALA A 4 17.50 -12.38 22.20
CA ALA A 4 18.45 -11.75 21.30
C ALA A 4 18.62 -12.71 20.12
N SER A 5 18.32 -12.23 18.91
CA SER A 5 18.56 -12.98 17.68
C SER A 5 20.05 -13.27 17.62
N ALA A 6 20.42 -14.55 17.60
CA ALA A 6 21.82 -14.95 17.53
C ALA A 6 22.46 -14.32 16.27
N PRO A 7 23.66 -13.75 16.36
CA PRO A 7 24.35 -13.10 15.23
C PRO A 7 24.52 -14.02 14.00
N SER A 8 24.52 -15.34 14.20
CA SER A 8 24.57 -16.35 13.13
C SER A 8 23.36 -16.31 12.16
N THR A 9 22.22 -15.76 12.58
CA THR A 9 21.01 -15.74 11.76
C THR A 9 21.02 -14.60 10.72
N ALA A 10 21.56 -13.45 11.08
CA ALA A 10 21.75 -12.34 10.14
C ALA A 10 22.83 -12.68 9.11
N LEU A 11 23.93 -13.31 9.52
CA LEU A 11 25.02 -13.71 8.64
C LEU A 11 24.53 -14.64 7.51
N SER A 12 23.69 -15.64 7.82
CA SER A 12 23.14 -16.55 6.80
C SER A 12 22.28 -15.83 5.76
N THR A 13 21.55 -14.79 6.16
CA THR A 13 20.76 -13.96 5.23
C THR A 13 21.66 -13.14 4.31
N TRP A 14 22.73 -12.56 4.86
CA TRP A 14 23.67 -11.79 4.05
C TRP A 14 24.48 -12.67 3.09
N CYS A 15 24.88 -13.87 3.49
CA CYS A 15 25.49 -14.86 2.60
C CYS A 15 24.55 -15.23 1.45
N TYR A 16 23.27 -15.47 1.74
CA TYR A 16 22.27 -15.75 0.72
C TYR A 16 22.13 -14.58 -0.27
N LEU A 17 22.05 -13.36 0.21
CA LEU A 17 21.98 -12.16 -0.64
C LEU A 17 23.25 -11.95 -1.47
N ALA A 18 24.41 -12.25 -0.92
CA ALA A 18 25.70 -12.17 -1.64
C ALA A 18 25.73 -13.17 -2.82
N VAL A 19 25.26 -14.40 -2.61
CA VAL A 19 25.10 -15.40 -3.69
C VAL A 19 24.11 -14.89 -4.74
N GLY A 20 22.99 -14.31 -4.30
CA GLY A 20 22.01 -13.69 -5.19
C GLY A 20 22.60 -12.55 -6.01
N GLY A 21 23.41 -11.70 -5.39
CA GLY A 21 24.12 -10.63 -6.08
C GLY A 21 25.09 -11.16 -7.14
N ALA A 22 25.88 -12.19 -6.81
CA ALA A 22 26.77 -12.83 -7.76
C ALA A 22 26.04 -13.44 -8.96
N LEU A 23 24.91 -14.12 -8.71
CA LEU A 23 24.06 -14.66 -9.77
C LEU A 23 23.43 -13.57 -10.62
N THR A 24 22.99 -12.46 -10.01
CA THR A 24 22.46 -11.31 -10.72
C THR A 24 23.49 -10.71 -11.67
N VAL A 25 24.74 -10.58 -11.24
CA VAL A 25 25.83 -10.13 -12.09
C VAL A 25 26.12 -11.14 -13.20
N ALA A 26 26.10 -12.44 -12.90
CA ALA A 26 26.27 -13.49 -13.90
C ALA A 26 25.21 -13.45 -15.00
N VAL A 27 23.95 -13.21 -14.65
CA VAL A 27 22.84 -13.03 -15.61
C VAL A 27 23.04 -11.80 -16.48
N LEU A 28 23.49 -10.68 -15.88
CA LEU A 28 23.75 -9.43 -16.61
C LEU A 28 24.88 -9.58 -17.63
N SER A 29 25.94 -10.31 -17.27
CA SER A 29 27.13 -10.52 -18.09
C SER A 29 27.00 -11.66 -19.12
N ALA A 30 25.99 -12.54 -18.96
CA ALA A 30 25.81 -13.67 -19.86
C ALA A 30 25.36 -13.20 -21.26
N SER A 31 26.14 -13.53 -22.28
CA SER A 31 25.80 -13.24 -23.68
C SER A 31 24.80 -14.25 -24.27
N ASP A 32 24.85 -15.51 -23.81
CA ASP A 32 24.00 -16.59 -24.29
C ASP A 32 22.59 -16.49 -23.65
N PRO A 33 21.50 -16.42 -24.46
CA PRO A 33 20.14 -16.43 -23.99
C PRO A 33 19.76 -17.66 -23.17
N MET A 34 20.28 -18.84 -23.53
CA MET A 34 19.98 -20.09 -22.81
C MET A 34 20.59 -20.08 -21.41
N VAL A 35 21.80 -19.57 -21.24
CA VAL A 35 22.45 -19.40 -19.94
C VAL A 35 21.63 -18.46 -19.06
N ARG A 36 21.22 -17.30 -19.58
CA ARG A 36 20.41 -16.34 -18.83
C ARG A 36 19.11 -16.95 -18.36
N MET A 37 18.46 -17.70 -19.22
CA MET A 37 17.20 -18.32 -18.93
C MET A 37 17.32 -19.44 -17.89
N THR A 38 18.39 -20.23 -17.97
CA THR A 38 18.70 -21.26 -16.99
C THR A 38 18.92 -20.62 -15.61
N LEU A 39 19.74 -19.55 -15.54
CA LEU A 39 19.99 -18.83 -14.29
C LEU A 39 18.72 -18.20 -13.72
N HIS A 40 17.85 -17.64 -14.56
CA HIS A 40 16.57 -17.10 -14.14
C HIS A 40 15.64 -18.18 -13.56
N THR A 41 15.57 -19.34 -14.21
CA THR A 41 14.79 -20.49 -13.74
C THR A 41 15.31 -21.01 -12.40
N VAL A 42 16.63 -21.13 -12.23
CA VAL A 42 17.24 -21.52 -10.97
C VAL A 42 16.93 -20.49 -9.87
N ALA A 43 17.02 -19.18 -10.18
CA ALA A 43 16.70 -18.11 -9.26
C ALA A 43 15.23 -18.11 -8.81
N SER A 44 14.30 -18.47 -9.69
CA SER A 44 12.88 -18.59 -9.32
C SER A 44 12.61 -19.87 -8.54
N ALA A 45 13.18 -21.01 -8.94
CA ALA A 45 12.95 -22.30 -8.32
C ALA A 45 13.43 -22.38 -6.86
N GLN A 46 14.52 -21.67 -6.52
CA GLN A 46 15.03 -21.62 -5.15
C GLN A 46 14.11 -20.89 -4.16
N LEU A 47 13.14 -20.08 -4.62
CA LEU A 47 12.23 -19.39 -3.73
C LEU A 47 11.42 -20.35 -2.86
N LEU A 48 10.90 -21.42 -3.44
CA LEU A 48 10.07 -22.37 -2.71
C LEU A 48 10.77 -22.99 -1.50
N PRO A 49 11.95 -23.64 -1.64
CA PRO A 49 12.66 -24.19 -0.49
C PRO A 49 13.10 -23.12 0.52
N VAL A 50 13.49 -21.94 0.06
CA VAL A 50 13.85 -20.81 0.94
C VAL A 50 12.64 -20.37 1.76
N LEU A 51 11.45 -20.21 1.14
CA LEU A 51 10.23 -19.80 1.82
C LEU A 51 9.76 -20.86 2.82
N LEU A 52 9.85 -22.15 2.48
CA LEU A 52 9.54 -23.25 3.39
C LEU A 52 10.48 -23.29 4.60
N TYR A 53 11.77 -23.15 4.37
CA TYR A 53 12.78 -23.06 5.42
C TYR A 53 12.56 -21.86 6.34
N ALA A 54 12.38 -20.67 5.74
CA ALA A 54 12.18 -19.42 6.47
C ALA A 54 10.88 -19.45 7.29
N SER A 55 9.81 -20.05 6.76
CA SER A 55 8.54 -20.18 7.47
C SER A 55 8.66 -21.03 8.74
N ARG A 56 9.42 -22.15 8.67
CA ARG A 56 9.69 -23.00 9.83
C ARG A 56 10.59 -22.28 10.86
N ARG A 57 11.63 -21.61 10.38
CA ARG A 57 12.62 -20.93 11.22
C ARG A 57 12.05 -19.70 11.94
N ASN A 58 11.33 -18.86 11.23
CA ASN A 58 10.83 -17.57 11.72
C ASN A 58 9.40 -17.64 12.28
N GLY A 59 8.79 -18.82 12.34
CA GLY A 59 7.44 -19.00 12.89
C GLY A 59 6.36 -18.24 12.13
N LEU A 60 6.52 -18.08 10.81
CA LEU A 60 5.50 -17.45 9.96
C LEU A 60 4.20 -18.26 10.01
N THR A 61 3.07 -17.56 9.96
CA THR A 61 1.78 -18.25 9.94
C THR A 61 1.68 -19.15 8.69
N ARG A 62 1.02 -20.32 8.81
CA ARG A 62 0.84 -21.24 7.68
C ARG A 62 0.22 -20.54 6.46
N ARG A 63 -0.67 -19.56 6.68
CA ARG A 63 -1.30 -18.78 5.58
C ARG A 63 -0.26 -17.90 4.86
N THR A 64 0.57 -17.17 5.59
CA THR A 64 1.61 -16.31 4.99
C THR A 64 2.60 -17.16 4.21
N ALA A 65 3.06 -18.29 4.79
CA ALA A 65 3.96 -19.20 4.11
C ALA A 65 3.33 -19.82 2.84
N ALA A 66 2.05 -20.21 2.89
CA ALA A 66 1.34 -20.77 1.73
C ALA A 66 1.19 -19.73 0.61
N VAL A 67 0.80 -18.48 0.93
CA VAL A 67 0.67 -17.41 -0.06
C VAL A 67 2.00 -17.12 -0.75
N LEU A 68 3.08 -16.98 0.01
CA LEU A 68 4.41 -16.74 -0.55
C LEU A 68 4.90 -17.92 -1.39
N ALA A 69 4.68 -19.15 -0.93
CA ALA A 69 5.05 -20.35 -1.68
C ALA A 69 4.26 -20.46 -2.99
N THR A 70 2.96 -20.16 -2.96
CA THR A 70 2.12 -20.17 -4.18
C THR A 70 2.61 -19.12 -5.19
N ILE A 71 2.92 -17.90 -4.74
CA ILE A 71 3.48 -16.85 -5.61
C ILE A 71 4.81 -17.32 -6.22
N GLY A 72 5.71 -17.85 -5.41
CA GLY A 72 7.00 -18.37 -5.88
C GLY A 72 6.86 -19.51 -6.90
N CYS A 73 5.94 -20.45 -6.66
CA CYS A 73 5.67 -21.55 -7.59
C CYS A 73 5.08 -21.07 -8.92
N LEU A 74 4.11 -20.15 -8.86
CA LEU A 74 3.49 -19.61 -10.07
C LEU A 74 4.48 -18.75 -10.88
N ALA A 75 5.27 -17.91 -10.24
CA ALA A 75 6.31 -17.14 -10.88
C ALA A 75 7.38 -18.07 -11.52
N GLY A 76 7.81 -19.12 -10.81
CA GLY A 76 8.75 -20.11 -11.33
C GLY A 76 8.19 -20.89 -12.53
N ALA A 77 6.93 -21.30 -12.46
CA ALA A 77 6.25 -21.99 -13.56
C ALA A 77 6.10 -21.08 -14.79
N ALA A 78 5.75 -19.79 -14.58
CA ALA A 78 5.67 -18.81 -15.64
C ALA A 78 7.02 -18.66 -16.36
N CYS A 79 8.12 -18.58 -15.59
CA CYS A 79 9.47 -18.51 -16.13
C CYS A 79 9.87 -19.74 -16.94
N MET A 80 9.51 -20.95 -16.45
CA MET A 80 9.74 -22.20 -17.19
C MET A 80 8.98 -22.24 -18.54
N VAL A 81 7.71 -21.82 -18.53
CA VAL A 81 6.89 -21.79 -19.73
C VAL A 81 7.37 -20.70 -20.69
N ALA A 82 7.77 -19.53 -20.16
CA ALA A 82 8.36 -18.45 -20.93
C ALA A 82 9.68 -18.85 -21.58
N GLY A 83 10.40 -19.75 -20.96
CA GLY A 83 11.63 -20.32 -21.48
C GLY A 83 11.48 -21.11 -22.74
N LEU A 84 10.36 -21.72 -22.92
CA LEU A 84 10.06 -22.48 -24.13
C LEU A 84 9.55 -21.58 -25.25
N ARG A 85 8.97 -20.42 -24.91
CA ARG A 85 8.51 -19.36 -25.83
C ARG A 85 8.45 -18.03 -25.09
N PRO A 86 8.59 -16.86 -25.77
CA PRO A 86 8.40 -15.56 -25.13
C PRO A 86 7.06 -15.50 -24.36
N VAL A 87 7.06 -14.97 -23.13
CA VAL A 87 5.89 -14.92 -22.22
C VAL A 87 4.63 -14.37 -22.90
N TRP A 88 4.81 -13.33 -23.69
CA TRP A 88 3.75 -12.70 -24.47
C TRP A 88 3.26 -13.54 -25.67
N ALA A 89 4.00 -14.56 -26.07
CA ALA A 89 3.58 -15.49 -27.12
C ALA A 89 2.86 -16.74 -26.57
N SER A 90 2.81 -16.92 -25.25
CA SER A 90 2.17 -18.08 -24.62
C SER A 90 1.11 -17.65 -23.61
N ALA A 91 -0.17 -17.95 -23.91
CA ALA A 91 -1.27 -17.69 -22.97
C ALA A 91 -1.06 -18.34 -21.58
N PRO A 92 -0.52 -19.56 -21.47
CA PRO A 92 -0.26 -20.18 -20.16
C PRO A 92 0.70 -19.37 -19.28
N ALA A 93 1.79 -18.83 -19.84
CA ALA A 93 2.73 -18.02 -19.05
C ALA A 93 2.09 -16.73 -18.58
N ALA A 94 1.35 -16.02 -19.45
CA ALA A 94 0.63 -14.80 -19.07
C ALA A 94 -0.43 -15.06 -17.99
N ILE A 95 -1.14 -16.20 -18.04
CA ILE A 95 -2.10 -16.59 -17.00
C ILE A 95 -1.39 -16.82 -15.66
N LEU A 96 -0.26 -17.51 -15.65
CA LEU A 96 0.51 -17.81 -14.43
C LEU A 96 1.04 -16.52 -13.79
N GLU A 97 1.61 -15.60 -14.59
CA GLU A 97 2.11 -14.33 -14.10
C GLU A 97 1.00 -13.44 -13.57
N PHE A 98 -0.10 -13.29 -14.31
CA PHE A 98 -1.27 -12.54 -13.86
C PHE A 98 -1.83 -13.10 -12.54
N THR A 99 -1.96 -14.42 -12.43
CA THR A 99 -2.46 -15.10 -11.22
C THR A 99 -1.51 -14.86 -10.04
N SER A 100 -0.20 -14.92 -10.27
CA SER A 100 0.83 -14.60 -9.27
C SER A 100 0.69 -13.17 -8.75
N ALA A 101 0.58 -12.19 -9.64
CA ALA A 101 0.39 -10.78 -9.30
C ALA A 101 -0.93 -10.55 -8.53
N ALA A 102 -2.02 -11.19 -8.94
CA ALA A 102 -3.32 -11.10 -8.26
C ALA A 102 -3.26 -11.66 -6.84
N ILE A 103 -2.64 -12.83 -6.63
CA ILE A 103 -2.46 -13.43 -5.30
C ILE A 103 -1.58 -12.52 -4.42
N LEU A 104 -0.53 -11.92 -4.99
CA LEU A 104 0.33 -10.97 -4.29
C LEU A 104 -0.45 -9.75 -3.79
N VAL A 105 -1.27 -9.15 -4.65
CA VAL A 105 -2.13 -8.00 -4.30
C VAL A 105 -3.12 -8.37 -3.19
N VAL A 106 -3.78 -9.53 -3.29
CA VAL A 106 -4.70 -10.03 -2.25
C VAL A 106 -3.96 -10.26 -0.94
N GLY A 107 -2.76 -10.85 -0.99
CA GLY A 107 -1.90 -11.07 0.18
C GLY A 107 -1.49 -9.77 0.86
N LEU A 108 -1.00 -8.80 0.09
CA LEU A 108 -0.62 -7.46 0.60
C LEU A 108 -1.83 -6.69 1.14
N THR A 109 -2.97 -6.72 0.43
CA THR A 109 -4.21 -6.11 0.90
C THR A 109 -4.62 -6.69 2.25
N SER A 110 -4.60 -8.01 2.42
CA SER A 110 -4.94 -8.64 3.68
C SER A 110 -3.95 -8.28 4.81
N LEU A 111 -2.68 -8.10 4.50
CA LEU A 111 -1.65 -7.65 5.44
C LEU A 111 -1.88 -6.19 5.87
N VAL A 112 -2.12 -5.30 4.92
CA VAL A 112 -2.45 -3.89 5.18
C VAL A 112 -3.73 -3.80 6.01
N ARG A 113 -4.78 -4.60 5.67
CA ARG A 113 -6.03 -4.68 6.44
C ARG A 113 -5.81 -4.99 7.92
N ARG A 114 -5.01 -5.98 8.22
CA ARG A 114 -4.73 -6.40 9.61
C ARG A 114 -4.01 -5.31 10.42
N ARG A 115 -3.20 -4.47 9.74
CA ARG A 115 -2.42 -3.41 10.38
C ARG A 115 -3.19 -2.09 10.51
N SER A 116 -4.12 -1.79 9.58
CA SER A 116 -4.79 -0.49 9.50
C SER A 116 -5.97 -0.31 10.46
N GLY A 117 -6.34 -1.33 11.23
CA GLY A 117 -7.40 -1.20 12.25
C GLY A 117 -8.76 -0.66 11.75
N GLY A 118 -9.06 -0.76 10.43
CA GLY A 118 -10.36 -0.36 9.88
C GLY A 118 -10.36 0.73 8.79
N THR A 119 -9.27 1.41 8.51
CA THR A 119 -9.20 2.49 7.47
C THR A 119 -8.96 1.96 6.05
N ILE A 120 -9.52 0.81 5.71
CA ILE A 120 -9.28 0.11 4.43
C ILE A 120 -9.85 0.85 3.24
N ALA A 121 -10.97 1.54 3.42
CA ALA A 121 -11.64 2.24 2.34
C ALA A 121 -10.75 3.31 1.69
N SER A 122 -9.92 4.00 2.48
CA SER A 122 -8.99 5.00 1.97
C SER A 122 -7.82 4.38 1.22
N VAL A 123 -7.20 3.31 1.75
CA VAL A 123 -6.11 2.60 1.06
C VAL A 123 -6.61 1.97 -0.24
N GLY A 124 -7.83 1.42 -0.24
CA GLY A 124 -8.46 0.88 -1.44
C GLY A 124 -8.72 1.94 -2.51
N ALA A 125 -9.16 3.13 -2.10
CA ALA A 125 -9.39 4.23 -3.02
C ALA A 125 -8.07 4.73 -3.65
N ASP A 126 -7.00 4.85 -2.87
CA ASP A 126 -5.66 5.20 -3.37
C ASP A 126 -5.14 4.13 -4.34
N ALA A 127 -5.33 2.84 -4.03
CA ALA A 127 -4.92 1.74 -4.88
C ALA A 127 -5.64 1.75 -6.24
N VAL A 128 -6.93 2.13 -6.28
CA VAL A 128 -7.69 2.30 -7.53
C VAL A 128 -7.10 3.42 -8.38
N VAL A 129 -6.71 4.55 -7.78
CA VAL A 129 -6.05 5.65 -8.50
C VAL A 129 -4.73 5.18 -9.10
N VAL A 130 -3.90 4.49 -8.33
CA VAL A 130 -2.61 3.95 -8.79
C VAL A 130 -2.81 2.94 -9.92
N ALA A 131 -3.79 2.03 -9.80
CA ALA A 131 -4.12 1.05 -10.83
C ALA A 131 -4.57 1.71 -12.13
N ALA A 132 -5.49 2.69 -12.05
CA ALA A 132 -5.99 3.40 -13.21
C ALA A 132 -4.89 4.22 -13.91
N ALA A 133 -4.02 4.87 -13.14
CA ALA A 133 -2.88 5.62 -13.66
C ALA A 133 -1.88 4.70 -14.37
N ALA A 134 -1.51 3.57 -13.76
CA ALA A 134 -0.60 2.60 -14.36
C ALA A 134 -1.19 1.95 -15.62
N TRP A 135 -2.50 1.63 -15.59
CA TRP A 135 -3.19 1.11 -16.78
C TRP A 135 -3.20 2.10 -17.94
N LEU A 136 -3.52 3.36 -17.67
CA LEU A 136 -3.53 4.40 -18.70
C LEU A 136 -2.14 4.64 -19.29
N ALA A 137 -1.10 4.69 -18.47
CA ALA A 137 0.28 4.83 -18.90
C ALA A 137 0.69 3.64 -19.78
N SER A 138 0.36 2.41 -19.38
CA SER A 138 0.65 1.21 -20.15
C SER A 138 -0.09 1.19 -21.49
N TRP A 139 -1.37 1.59 -21.52
CA TRP A 139 -2.14 1.70 -22.75
C TRP A 139 -1.49 2.65 -23.75
N VAL A 140 -1.10 3.85 -23.30
CA VAL A 140 -0.45 4.85 -24.14
C VAL A 140 0.87 4.33 -24.73
N ALA A 141 1.68 3.63 -23.93
CA ALA A 141 2.92 3.02 -24.38
C ALA A 141 2.69 1.93 -25.43
N PHE A 142 1.67 1.10 -25.24
CA PHE A 142 1.36 0.00 -26.16
C PHE A 142 0.68 0.43 -27.46
N SER A 143 -0.22 1.40 -27.40
CA SER A 143 -0.92 1.88 -28.59
C SER A 143 0.04 2.40 -29.67
N ARG A 144 1.24 2.82 -29.25
CA ARG A 144 2.29 3.30 -30.12
C ARG A 144 2.99 2.20 -30.93
N SER A 145 3.12 1.01 -30.38
CA SER A 145 3.87 -0.09 -31.01
C SER A 145 3.10 -0.82 -32.12
N GLY A 146 1.92 -0.35 -32.48
CA GLY A 146 1.10 -0.99 -33.53
C GLY A 146 0.49 -2.35 -33.11
N HIS A 147 0.76 -2.81 -31.91
CA HIS A 147 0.19 -4.04 -31.38
C HIS A 147 -1.18 -3.73 -30.78
N HIS A 148 -2.21 -3.77 -31.63
CA HIS A 148 -3.58 -3.59 -31.16
C HIS A 148 -4.01 -4.79 -30.30
N MET A 149 -4.59 -4.53 -29.11
CA MET A 149 -5.15 -5.56 -28.21
C MET A 149 -6.07 -6.56 -28.94
N ILE A 150 -6.73 -6.11 -30.00
CA ILE A 150 -7.71 -6.90 -30.75
C ILE A 150 -7.05 -8.03 -31.57
N THR A 151 -5.76 -7.90 -31.91
CA THR A 151 -5.07 -8.87 -32.78
C THR A 151 -4.38 -10.02 -32.06
N HIS A 152 -4.11 -9.89 -30.76
CA HIS A 152 -3.37 -10.89 -29.98
C HIS A 152 -4.17 -11.60 -28.86
N GLY A 153 -5.47 -11.32 -28.74
CA GLY A 153 -6.37 -12.03 -27.86
C GLY A 153 -6.07 -11.94 -26.36
N LEU A 154 -6.37 -13.01 -25.62
CA LEU A 154 -6.30 -13.09 -24.17
C LEU A 154 -4.91 -12.74 -23.60
N THR A 155 -3.84 -13.14 -24.26
CA THR A 155 -2.46 -12.90 -23.78
C THR A 155 -2.17 -11.42 -23.60
N THR A 156 -2.54 -10.60 -24.59
CA THR A 156 -2.33 -9.15 -24.54
C THR A 156 -3.13 -8.51 -23.42
N VAL A 157 -4.39 -8.94 -23.24
CA VAL A 157 -5.24 -8.45 -22.15
C VAL A 157 -4.62 -8.75 -20.78
N LEU A 158 -4.10 -9.96 -20.58
CA LEU A 158 -3.48 -10.36 -19.31
C LEU A 158 -2.19 -9.59 -19.02
N VAL A 159 -1.32 -9.41 -20.02
CA VAL A 159 -0.09 -8.63 -19.88
C VAL A 159 -0.39 -7.17 -19.53
N HIS A 160 -1.39 -6.55 -20.16
CA HIS A 160 -1.81 -5.19 -19.81
C HIS A 160 -2.45 -5.09 -18.42
N ALA A 161 -3.17 -6.12 -17.97
CA ALA A 161 -3.78 -6.14 -16.66
C ALA A 161 -2.76 -6.41 -15.53
N GLN A 162 -1.61 -7.01 -15.83
CA GLN A 162 -0.53 -7.26 -14.88
C GLN A 162 0.13 -5.96 -14.39
N ILE A 163 0.36 -4.99 -15.27
CA ILE A 163 1.03 -3.72 -14.94
C ILE A 163 0.30 -2.97 -13.81
N PRO A 164 -1.01 -2.71 -13.89
CA PRO A 164 -1.74 -2.09 -12.77
C PRO A 164 -1.73 -2.93 -11.50
N LEU A 165 -1.77 -4.27 -11.60
CA LEU A 165 -1.66 -5.13 -10.41
C LEU A 165 -0.31 -4.98 -9.72
N MET A 166 0.79 -4.94 -10.48
CA MET A 166 2.13 -4.73 -9.93
C MET A 166 2.29 -3.33 -9.34
N ALA A 167 1.74 -2.30 -9.99
CA ALA A 167 1.72 -0.95 -9.44
C ALA A 167 0.97 -0.87 -8.10
N VAL A 168 -0.17 -1.56 -7.98
CA VAL A 168 -0.91 -1.69 -6.71
C VAL A 168 -0.09 -2.47 -5.68
N ALA A 169 0.60 -3.54 -6.06
CA ALA A 169 1.46 -4.31 -5.15
C ALA A 169 2.59 -3.43 -4.59
N VAL A 170 3.27 -2.66 -5.45
CA VAL A 170 4.32 -1.69 -5.04
C VAL A 170 3.74 -0.63 -4.12
N PHE A 171 2.58 -0.06 -4.44
CA PHE A 171 1.89 0.92 -3.62
C PHE A 171 1.55 0.36 -2.23
N LEU A 172 0.91 -0.80 -2.16
CA LEU A 172 0.53 -1.45 -0.90
C LEU A 172 1.76 -1.79 -0.05
N ALA A 173 2.82 -2.31 -0.67
CA ALA A 173 4.07 -2.59 0.02
C ALA A 173 4.76 -1.30 0.51
N GLY A 174 4.72 -0.24 -0.31
CA GLY A 174 5.20 1.09 0.06
C GLY A 174 4.50 1.64 1.29
N THR A 175 3.16 1.46 1.40
CA THR A 175 2.40 1.90 2.59
C THR A 175 2.89 1.22 3.88
N LEU A 176 3.41 -0.01 3.79
CA LEU A 176 3.99 -0.73 4.92
C LEU A 176 5.34 -0.15 5.36
N LEU A 177 6.11 0.46 4.45
CA LEU A 177 7.38 1.14 4.75
C LEU A 177 7.20 2.57 5.26
N LEU A 178 6.12 3.24 4.88
CA LEU A 178 5.85 4.61 5.27
C LEU A 178 5.52 4.73 6.77
N ASP A 179 5.15 3.63 7.41
CA ASP A 179 5.07 3.55 8.86
C ASP A 179 6.47 3.45 9.46
N ILE A 180 6.98 4.58 9.96
CA ILE A 180 8.36 4.74 10.49
C ILE A 180 8.71 3.69 11.55
N ARG A 181 7.73 3.21 12.32
CA ARG A 181 7.93 2.19 13.35
C ARG A 181 8.10 0.77 12.79
N ASN A 182 7.68 0.55 11.55
CA ASN A 182 7.75 -0.75 10.87
C ASN A 182 8.88 -0.84 9.83
N ARG A 183 9.78 0.14 9.79
CA ARG A 183 10.96 0.10 8.91
C ARG A 183 11.92 -0.97 9.40
N THR A 184 11.78 -2.15 8.85
CA THR A 184 12.68 -3.28 9.08
C THR A 184 13.44 -3.60 7.81
N ALA A 185 14.62 -4.24 7.94
CA ALA A 185 15.38 -4.68 6.77
C ALA A 185 14.56 -5.63 5.89
N SER A 186 13.74 -6.49 6.48
CA SER A 186 12.82 -7.38 5.76
C SER A 186 11.81 -6.61 4.91
N SER A 187 11.17 -5.56 5.48
CA SER A 187 10.20 -4.75 4.72
C SER A 187 10.88 -3.95 3.60
N GLY A 188 12.09 -3.43 3.83
CA GLY A 188 12.88 -2.74 2.81
C GLY A 188 13.25 -3.65 1.64
N LEU A 189 13.73 -4.87 1.92
CA LEU A 189 14.05 -5.87 0.90
C LEU A 189 12.81 -6.28 0.10
N LEU A 190 11.64 -6.45 0.76
CA LEU A 190 10.40 -6.81 0.07
C LEU A 190 9.95 -5.72 -0.90
N VAL A 191 9.98 -4.45 -0.46
CA VAL A 191 9.58 -3.33 -1.34
C VAL A 191 10.59 -3.16 -2.48
N GLY A 192 11.89 -3.25 -2.20
CA GLY A 192 12.92 -3.23 -3.24
C GLY A 192 12.72 -4.33 -4.28
N ALA A 193 12.37 -5.54 -3.84
CA ALA A 193 12.04 -6.67 -4.72
C ALA A 193 10.83 -6.36 -5.61
N LEU A 194 9.75 -5.81 -5.05
CA LEU A 194 8.55 -5.50 -5.81
C LEU A 194 8.76 -4.36 -6.81
N VAL A 195 9.55 -3.36 -6.44
CA VAL A 195 9.96 -2.29 -7.37
C VAL A 195 10.80 -2.85 -8.51
N ALA A 196 11.78 -3.72 -8.21
CA ALA A 196 12.61 -4.36 -9.21
C ALA A 196 11.79 -5.23 -10.17
N ALA A 197 10.84 -6.03 -9.64
CA ALA A 197 9.94 -6.84 -10.45
C ALA A 197 9.02 -5.99 -11.33
N ALA A 198 8.44 -4.91 -10.79
CA ALA A 198 7.59 -4.01 -11.56
C ALA A 198 8.37 -3.30 -12.68
N LEU A 199 9.60 -2.88 -12.42
CA LEU A 199 10.47 -2.31 -13.44
C LEU A 199 10.84 -3.34 -14.52
N ALA A 200 11.10 -4.58 -14.13
CA ALA A 200 11.38 -5.68 -15.05
C ALA A 200 10.18 -5.95 -15.97
N ASP A 201 8.96 -5.98 -15.41
CA ASP A 201 7.72 -6.18 -16.17
C ASP A 201 7.49 -5.04 -17.17
N VAL A 202 7.70 -3.78 -16.76
CA VAL A 202 7.57 -2.62 -17.64
C VAL A 202 8.61 -2.68 -18.78
N LEU A 203 9.88 -2.95 -18.45
CA LEU A 203 10.94 -3.07 -19.47
C LEU A 203 10.64 -4.23 -20.43
N GLY A 204 10.27 -5.39 -19.92
CA GLY A 204 9.90 -6.55 -20.74
C GLY A 204 8.76 -6.23 -21.69
N THR A 205 7.72 -5.57 -21.18
CA THR A 205 6.58 -5.12 -22.01
C THR A 205 6.98 -4.10 -23.07
N MET A 206 7.85 -3.15 -22.75
CA MET A 206 8.34 -2.15 -23.72
C MET A 206 9.21 -2.78 -24.81
N VAL A 207 10.02 -3.79 -24.48
CA VAL A 207 10.79 -4.57 -25.46
C VAL A 207 9.85 -5.33 -26.40
N THR A 208 8.86 -6.01 -25.84
CA THR A 208 7.88 -6.79 -26.63
C THR A 208 7.03 -5.92 -27.52
N ALA A 209 6.75 -4.69 -27.08
CA ALA A 209 6.08 -3.67 -27.87
C ALA A 209 6.97 -3.03 -28.95
N GLY A 210 8.25 -3.39 -29.03
CA GLY A 210 9.19 -2.76 -29.94
C GLY A 210 9.52 -1.30 -29.63
N ALA A 211 9.13 -0.84 -28.43
CA ALA A 211 9.34 0.55 -28.00
C ALA A 211 10.80 0.84 -27.61
N ILE A 212 11.51 -0.19 -27.13
CA ILE A 212 12.92 -0.12 -26.75
C ILE A 212 13.68 -1.33 -27.30
N SER A 213 15.01 -1.23 -27.34
CA SER A 213 15.87 -2.28 -27.91
C SER A 213 15.84 -3.58 -27.08
N THR A 214 16.11 -4.70 -27.76
CA THR A 214 16.22 -6.02 -27.12
C THR A 214 17.32 -6.10 -26.04
N ALA A 215 18.30 -5.19 -26.05
CA ALA A 215 19.29 -5.08 -24.99
C ALA A 215 18.63 -4.81 -23.62
N ALA A 216 17.53 -4.09 -23.56
CA ALA A 216 16.78 -3.85 -22.32
C ALA A 216 16.14 -5.12 -21.75
N GLN A 217 15.94 -6.17 -22.56
CA GLN A 217 15.46 -7.47 -22.06
C GLN A 217 16.45 -8.11 -21.09
N HIS A 218 17.76 -7.93 -21.30
CA HIS A 218 18.78 -8.41 -20.36
C HIS A 218 18.63 -7.76 -19.00
N LEU A 219 18.36 -6.45 -18.98
CA LEU A 219 18.11 -5.72 -17.75
C LEU A 219 16.83 -6.20 -17.05
N ALA A 220 15.75 -6.44 -17.81
CA ALA A 220 14.49 -6.95 -17.26
C ALA A 220 14.68 -8.32 -16.56
N VAL A 221 15.35 -9.27 -17.21
CA VAL A 221 15.65 -10.58 -16.63
C VAL A 221 16.53 -10.45 -15.38
N THR A 222 17.53 -9.57 -15.43
CA THR A 222 18.44 -9.31 -14.31
C THR A 222 17.69 -8.75 -13.10
N LEU A 223 16.76 -7.81 -13.31
CA LEU A 223 15.94 -7.24 -12.25
C LEU A 223 15.00 -8.28 -11.63
N HIS A 224 14.43 -9.20 -12.41
CA HIS A 224 13.63 -10.30 -11.87
C HIS A 224 14.46 -11.23 -10.99
N VAL A 225 15.68 -11.58 -11.41
CA VAL A 225 16.59 -12.42 -10.60
C VAL A 225 16.90 -11.72 -9.28
N ALA A 226 17.26 -10.43 -9.33
CA ALA A 226 17.50 -9.63 -8.13
C ALA A 226 16.26 -9.61 -7.21
N ALA A 227 15.06 -9.46 -7.78
CA ALA A 227 13.80 -9.46 -7.03
C ALA A 227 13.57 -10.79 -6.32
N PHE A 228 13.80 -11.94 -6.95
CA PHE A 228 13.64 -13.26 -6.32
C PHE A 228 14.57 -13.43 -5.11
N PHE A 229 15.83 -13.04 -5.23
CA PHE A 229 16.76 -13.10 -4.10
C PHE A 229 16.41 -12.09 -3.00
N ALA A 230 15.93 -10.91 -3.35
CA ALA A 230 15.48 -9.93 -2.37
C ALA A 230 14.23 -10.40 -1.59
N VAL A 231 13.27 -11.08 -2.24
CA VAL A 231 12.13 -11.73 -1.57
C VAL A 231 12.61 -12.81 -0.61
N GLY A 232 13.49 -13.70 -1.06
CA GLY A 232 14.07 -14.75 -0.22
C GLY A 232 14.83 -14.16 0.98
N GLY A 233 15.64 -13.13 0.75
CA GLY A 233 16.34 -12.40 1.80
C GLY A 233 15.41 -11.72 2.80
N ALA A 234 14.31 -11.12 2.32
CA ALA A 234 13.31 -10.50 3.16
C ALA A 234 12.66 -11.48 4.14
N VAL A 235 12.37 -12.69 3.68
CA VAL A 235 11.73 -13.74 4.51
C VAL A 235 12.72 -14.44 5.42
N LEU A 236 13.98 -14.59 5.00
CA LEU A 236 15.07 -15.16 5.82
C LEU A 236 15.52 -14.21 6.94
N HIS A 237 15.37 -12.89 6.75
CA HIS A 237 15.86 -11.91 7.70
C HIS A 237 15.09 -11.99 9.03
N PRO A 238 15.76 -11.97 10.20
CA PRO A 238 15.10 -12.10 11.50
C PRO A 238 14.01 -11.04 11.78
N SER A 239 14.16 -9.86 11.20
CA SER A 239 13.19 -8.77 11.37
C SER A 239 11.82 -9.02 10.70
N VAL A 240 11.65 -10.10 9.93
CA VAL A 240 10.34 -10.49 9.38
C VAL A 240 9.32 -10.77 10.49
N VAL A 241 9.77 -11.27 11.64
CA VAL A 241 8.93 -11.53 12.83
C VAL A 241 8.38 -10.24 13.41
N GLU A 242 9.20 -9.19 13.46
CA GLU A 242 8.81 -7.85 13.92
C GLU A 242 7.81 -7.21 12.95
N SER A 243 8.03 -7.39 11.66
CA SER A 243 7.13 -6.92 10.60
C SER A 243 5.74 -7.57 10.67
N ASN A 244 5.61 -8.74 11.29
CA ASN A 244 4.35 -9.49 11.39
C ASN A 244 3.58 -9.23 12.70
N ARG A 245 4.10 -8.39 13.62
CA ARG A 245 3.40 -8.04 14.86
C ARG A 245 2.34 -6.98 14.58
N ASN A 246 1.11 -7.21 15.09
CA ASN A 246 0.02 -6.24 15.04
C ASN A 246 0.37 -5.02 15.90
N GLN A 247 0.74 -3.92 15.27
CA GLN A 247 0.85 -2.63 15.94
C GLN A 247 -0.23 -1.69 15.40
N PRO A 248 -0.99 -1.00 16.28
CA PRO A 248 -2.02 -0.07 15.84
C PRO A 248 -1.41 1.09 15.03
N HIS A 249 -2.00 1.32 13.88
CA HIS A 249 -1.58 2.34 12.93
C HIS A 249 -1.83 3.75 13.50
N ARG A 250 -0.82 4.61 13.54
CA ARG A 250 -0.99 6.04 13.86
C ARG A 250 -1.18 6.86 12.58
N ARG A 251 -2.10 7.82 12.62
CA ARG A 251 -2.59 8.70 11.54
C ARG A 251 -1.53 9.47 10.71
N GLY A 252 -0.23 9.39 11.00
CA GLY A 252 0.82 10.16 10.31
C GLY A 252 1.14 9.74 8.86
N SER A 253 0.59 8.61 8.37
CA SER A 253 0.91 8.08 7.03
C SER A 253 -0.05 8.56 5.93
N ASP A 254 -1.14 9.24 6.26
CA ASP A 254 -2.20 9.57 5.29
C ASP A 254 -1.73 10.59 4.25
N ALA A 255 -0.99 11.64 4.66
CA ALA A 255 -0.47 12.64 3.74
C ALA A 255 0.54 12.04 2.74
N THR A 256 1.41 11.14 3.20
CA THR A 256 2.40 10.48 2.32
C THR A 256 1.73 9.52 1.35
N ARG A 257 0.70 8.79 1.76
CA ARG A 257 -0.10 7.94 0.88
C ARG A 257 -0.76 8.74 -0.23
N VAL A 258 -1.42 9.85 0.13
CA VAL A 258 -2.05 10.76 -0.84
C VAL A 258 -1.00 11.33 -1.81
N ALA A 259 0.18 11.71 -1.31
CA ALA A 259 1.26 12.20 -2.14
C ALA A 259 1.77 11.15 -3.15
N VAL A 260 1.90 9.87 -2.72
CA VAL A 260 2.29 8.76 -3.62
C VAL A 260 1.21 8.50 -4.66
N ALA A 261 -0.06 8.46 -4.26
CA ALA A 261 -1.18 8.30 -5.19
C ALA A 261 -1.26 9.47 -6.18
N ALA A 262 -1.08 10.70 -5.73
CA ALA A 262 -1.01 11.87 -6.60
C ALA A 262 0.20 11.84 -7.54
N GLY A 263 1.37 11.41 -7.04
CA GLY A 263 2.59 11.25 -7.84
C GLY A 263 2.42 10.22 -8.97
N SER A 264 1.60 9.19 -8.77
CA SER A 264 1.32 8.18 -9.80
C SER A 264 0.62 8.75 -11.04
N LEU A 265 0.00 9.94 -10.94
CA LEU A 265 -0.64 10.63 -12.07
C LEU A 265 0.37 11.23 -13.05
N VAL A 266 1.59 11.47 -12.62
CA VAL A 266 2.62 12.13 -13.45
C VAL A 266 2.93 11.30 -14.69
N ALA A 267 3.12 10.00 -14.56
CA ALA A 267 3.48 9.11 -15.66
C ALA A 267 2.43 9.10 -16.80
N PRO A 268 1.13 8.87 -16.55
CA PRO A 268 0.13 8.91 -17.62
C PRO A 268 -0.05 10.31 -18.21
N MET A 269 0.07 11.38 -17.41
CA MET A 269 -0.04 12.75 -17.93
C MET A 269 1.11 13.09 -18.86
N LEU A 270 2.35 12.72 -18.52
CA LEU A 270 3.50 12.88 -19.39
C LEU A 270 3.35 12.03 -20.66
N ALA A 271 2.91 10.79 -20.55
CA ALA A 271 2.69 9.92 -21.68
C ALA A 271 1.66 10.50 -22.67
N LEU A 272 0.54 11.02 -22.14
CA LEU A 272 -0.50 11.66 -22.95
C LEU A 272 -0.02 12.96 -23.63
N ALA A 273 0.83 13.74 -22.95
CA ALA A 273 1.36 14.99 -23.47
C ALA A 273 2.38 14.76 -24.59
N VAL A 274 3.22 13.71 -24.47
CA VAL A 274 4.31 13.44 -25.41
C VAL A 274 3.83 12.64 -26.62
N TRP A 275 2.84 11.77 -26.46
CA TRP A 275 2.44 10.82 -27.49
C TRP A 275 1.01 11.04 -27.98
N PRO A 276 0.81 11.55 -29.21
CA PRO A 276 -0.51 11.75 -29.77
C PRO A 276 -1.22 10.41 -30.04
N ALA A 277 -2.55 10.44 -30.03
CA ALA A 277 -3.36 9.25 -30.30
C ALA A 277 -3.17 8.78 -31.76
N GLN A 278 -3.02 7.46 -31.91
CA GLN A 278 -2.72 6.84 -33.21
C GLN A 278 -4.00 6.48 -34.01
N SER A 279 -5.13 6.33 -33.35
CA SER A 279 -6.41 5.96 -33.97
C SER A 279 -7.60 6.56 -33.20
N SER A 280 -8.80 6.48 -33.80
CA SER A 280 -10.04 6.88 -33.13
C SER A 280 -10.31 6.03 -31.87
N VAL A 281 -10.06 4.72 -31.91
CA VAL A 281 -10.19 3.80 -30.80
C VAL A 281 -9.21 4.17 -29.68
N ASP A 282 -7.94 4.40 -30.01
CA ASP A 282 -6.92 4.83 -29.04
C ASP A 282 -7.32 6.15 -28.37
N ARG A 283 -7.80 7.12 -29.15
CA ARG A 283 -8.30 8.39 -28.61
C ARG A 283 -9.46 8.18 -27.64
N THR A 284 -10.43 7.34 -28.01
CA THR A 284 -11.59 7.05 -27.15
C THR A 284 -11.17 6.40 -25.85
N VAL A 285 -10.29 5.39 -25.91
CA VAL A 285 -9.78 4.71 -24.71
C VAL A 285 -9.02 5.66 -23.79
N ARG A 286 -8.20 6.55 -24.34
CA ARG A 286 -7.47 7.57 -23.56
C ARG A 286 -8.43 8.54 -22.88
N VAL A 287 -9.43 9.04 -23.61
CA VAL A 287 -10.45 9.95 -23.04
C VAL A 287 -11.21 9.27 -21.91
N VAL A 288 -11.71 8.05 -22.15
CA VAL A 288 -12.41 7.27 -21.11
C VAL A 288 -11.48 7.00 -19.91
N GLY A 289 -10.23 6.61 -20.17
CA GLY A 289 -9.25 6.37 -19.12
C GLY A 289 -8.97 7.62 -18.26
N VAL A 290 -8.82 8.78 -18.89
CA VAL A 290 -8.65 10.06 -18.18
C VAL A 290 -9.90 10.40 -17.36
N LEU A 291 -11.10 10.24 -17.92
CA LEU A 291 -12.35 10.50 -17.19
C LEU A 291 -12.50 9.58 -15.94
N LEU A 292 -12.19 8.29 -16.11
CA LEU A 292 -12.19 7.34 -14.99
C LEU A 292 -11.14 7.71 -13.93
N LEU A 293 -9.96 8.12 -14.36
CA LEU A 293 -8.91 8.55 -13.46
C LEU A 293 -9.29 9.82 -12.68
N VAL A 294 -9.86 10.82 -13.38
CA VAL A 294 -10.38 12.05 -12.76
C VAL A 294 -11.50 11.72 -11.76
N ALA A 295 -12.42 10.82 -12.12
CA ALA A 295 -13.49 10.38 -11.21
C ALA A 295 -12.94 9.68 -9.97
N ALA A 296 -11.94 8.79 -10.13
CA ALA A 296 -11.29 8.10 -9.03
C ALA A 296 -10.56 9.07 -8.09
N VAL A 297 -9.81 10.02 -8.64
CA VAL A 297 -9.10 11.07 -7.86
C VAL A 297 -10.11 11.96 -7.12
N SER A 298 -11.16 12.44 -7.81
CA SER A 298 -12.18 13.29 -7.22
C SER A 298 -12.89 12.60 -6.06
N ARG A 299 -13.23 11.31 -6.24
CA ARG A 299 -13.81 10.49 -5.16
C ARG A 299 -12.84 10.35 -3.98
N ASN A 300 -11.56 10.12 -4.25
CA ASN A 300 -10.56 9.97 -3.21
C ASN A 300 -10.38 11.26 -2.40
N VAL A 301 -10.24 12.40 -3.07
CA VAL A 301 -10.16 13.72 -2.44
C VAL A 301 -11.42 14.02 -1.62
N THR A 302 -12.61 13.76 -2.18
CA THR A 302 -13.88 13.99 -1.48
C THR A 302 -13.96 13.15 -0.20
N ASN A 303 -13.56 11.88 -0.26
CA ASN A 303 -13.54 11.00 0.91
C ASN A 303 -12.53 11.46 1.97
N ALA A 304 -11.33 11.91 1.56
CA ALA A 304 -10.33 12.45 2.47
C ALA A 304 -10.82 13.72 3.18
N VAL A 305 -11.45 14.64 2.44
CA VAL A 305 -12.04 15.87 3.00
C VAL A 305 -13.18 15.55 3.98
N ARG A 306 -14.06 14.62 3.63
CA ARG A 306 -15.15 14.19 4.53
C ARG A 306 -14.61 13.58 5.82
N ALA A 307 -13.63 12.69 5.72
CA ALA A 307 -12.98 12.08 6.89
C ALA A 307 -12.30 13.13 7.78
N GLY A 308 -11.62 14.11 7.18
CA GLY A 308 -11.02 15.23 7.91
C GLY A 308 -12.05 16.07 8.67
N ARG A 309 -13.18 16.38 8.02
CA ARG A 309 -14.29 17.14 8.66
C ARG A 309 -14.93 16.36 9.81
N GLN A 310 -15.11 15.06 9.67
CA GLN A 310 -15.65 14.22 10.76
C GLN A 310 -14.74 14.24 11.99
N VAL A 311 -13.44 14.05 11.79
CA VAL A 311 -12.46 14.11 12.89
C VAL A 311 -12.46 15.49 13.55
N GLN A 312 -12.52 16.55 12.76
CA GLN A 312 -12.60 17.90 13.28
C GLN A 312 -13.89 18.13 14.08
N ALA A 313 -15.03 17.63 13.59
CA ALA A 313 -16.31 17.72 14.29
C ALA A 313 -16.28 16.94 15.63
N GLU A 314 -15.71 15.73 15.63
CA GLU A 314 -15.53 14.93 16.87
C GLU A 314 -14.63 15.65 17.88
N LEU A 315 -13.52 16.26 17.43
CA LEU A 315 -12.65 17.04 18.30
C LEU A 315 -13.37 18.28 18.87
N LEU A 316 -14.18 18.96 18.05
CA LEU A 316 -14.96 20.10 18.49
C LEU A 316 -16.08 19.67 19.47
N GLN A 317 -16.74 18.54 19.24
CA GLN A 317 -17.73 17.99 20.17
C GLN A 317 -17.10 17.57 21.50
N GLY A 318 -15.97 16.87 21.47
CA GLY A 318 -15.22 16.51 22.68
C GLY A 318 -14.69 17.73 23.45
N ALA A 319 -14.50 18.87 22.75
CA ALA A 319 -14.12 20.14 23.37
C ALA A 319 -15.33 20.97 23.87
N GLN A 320 -16.57 20.53 23.66
CA GLN A 320 -17.78 21.28 24.03
C GLN A 320 -18.37 20.86 25.39
N THR A 321 -18.00 19.70 25.90
CA THR A 321 -18.50 19.17 27.17
C THR A 321 -17.34 18.97 28.14
N ASP A 322 -17.63 19.12 29.41
CA ASP A 322 -16.74 18.74 30.51
C ASP A 322 -16.66 17.21 30.58
N PRO A 323 -15.46 16.60 30.57
CA PRO A 323 -15.33 15.14 30.51
C PRO A 323 -15.77 14.41 31.77
N LEU A 324 -15.86 15.11 32.91
CA LEU A 324 -16.29 14.54 34.17
C LEU A 324 -17.81 14.54 34.30
N THR A 325 -18.42 15.68 34.04
CA THR A 325 -19.84 15.91 34.30
C THR A 325 -20.75 15.71 33.09
N GLY A 326 -20.21 15.73 31.88
CA GLY A 326 -20.96 15.70 30.62
C GLY A 326 -21.70 17.00 30.30
N LEU A 327 -21.66 18.01 31.19
CA LEU A 327 -22.27 19.29 30.97
C LEU A 327 -21.52 20.10 29.90
N PRO A 328 -22.18 21.05 29.22
CA PRO A 328 -21.52 22.02 28.38
C PRO A 328 -20.40 22.74 29.13
N ASN A 329 -19.21 22.78 28.52
CA ASN A 329 -18.08 23.48 29.15
C ASN A 329 -18.26 25.02 29.12
N ARG A 330 -17.36 25.72 29.79
CA ARG A 330 -17.37 27.19 29.87
C ARG A 330 -17.42 27.86 28.48
N GLN A 331 -16.76 27.28 27.49
CA GLN A 331 -16.71 27.86 26.14
C GLN A 331 -18.08 27.83 25.45
N VAL A 332 -18.81 26.70 25.58
CA VAL A 332 -20.16 26.53 25.05
C VAL A 332 -21.14 27.44 25.77
N LEU A 333 -21.01 27.58 27.10
CA LEU A 333 -21.85 28.49 27.90
C LEU A 333 -21.69 29.93 27.39
N VAL A 334 -20.46 30.42 27.25
CA VAL A 334 -20.19 31.79 26.76
C VAL A 334 -20.72 31.99 25.34
N GLN A 335 -20.54 31.00 24.44
CA GLN A 335 -21.10 31.08 23.08
C GLN A 335 -22.63 31.12 23.08
N SER A 336 -23.27 30.34 23.96
CA SER A 336 -24.73 30.31 24.09
C SER A 336 -25.26 31.65 24.60
N ILE A 337 -24.60 32.23 25.60
CA ILE A 337 -24.94 33.57 26.13
C ILE A 337 -24.79 34.62 25.02
N ASN A 338 -23.67 34.63 24.30
CA ASN A 338 -23.44 35.58 23.22
C ASN A 338 -24.49 35.44 22.12
N ARG A 339 -24.90 34.22 21.76
CA ARG A 339 -25.96 33.97 20.80
C ARG A 339 -27.29 34.47 21.27
N LEU A 340 -27.63 34.20 22.51
CA LEU A 340 -28.85 34.69 23.15
C LEU A 340 -28.89 36.24 23.18
N MET A 341 -27.78 36.86 23.48
CA MET A 341 -27.68 38.35 23.48
C MET A 341 -27.79 38.95 22.08
N ALA A 342 -27.38 38.22 21.05
CA ALA A 342 -27.42 38.69 19.65
C ALA A 342 -28.79 38.58 18.98
N THR A 343 -29.66 37.68 19.45
CA THR A 343 -30.99 37.42 18.83
C THR A 343 -32.05 38.43 19.18
N GLY A 344 -31.81 39.38 20.10
CA GLY A 344 -32.79 40.31 20.61
C GLY A 344 -33.83 39.62 21.52
N TRP A 345 -34.36 40.37 22.44
CA TRP A 345 -35.35 39.85 23.42
C TRP A 345 -36.67 40.53 23.22
N GLU A 346 -37.74 39.80 23.40
CA GLU A 346 -39.06 40.39 23.60
C GLU A 346 -39.01 41.25 24.89
N PRO A 347 -39.76 42.37 24.94
CA PRO A 347 -39.68 43.32 26.04
C PRO A 347 -39.89 42.74 27.46
N GLU A 348 -40.56 41.57 27.52
CA GLU A 348 -40.88 40.86 28.78
C GLU A 348 -40.01 39.63 29.10
N GLN A 349 -39.05 39.30 28.23
CA GLN A 349 -38.19 38.14 28.40
C GLN A 349 -36.76 38.56 28.76
N HIS A 350 -36.29 38.24 29.96
CA HIS A 350 -34.95 38.51 30.42
C HIS A 350 -34.20 37.21 30.74
N PRO A 351 -33.08 36.91 30.10
CA PRO A 351 -32.27 35.78 30.50
C PRO A 351 -31.66 35.99 31.87
N THR A 352 -31.66 34.97 32.67
CA THR A 352 -31.05 34.99 33.99
C THR A 352 -29.90 33.97 34.02
N LEU A 353 -28.74 34.42 34.48
CA LEU A 353 -27.57 33.54 34.63
C LEU A 353 -27.42 33.22 36.15
N PHE A 354 -27.43 31.93 36.45
CA PHE A 354 -27.17 31.44 37.81
C PHE A 354 -25.72 31.00 37.91
N PHE A 355 -25.01 31.48 38.94
CA PHE A 355 -23.75 30.95 39.38
C PHE A 355 -23.98 30.09 40.62
N ILE A 356 -23.60 28.80 40.56
CA ILE A 356 -23.78 27.84 41.63
C ILE A 356 -22.40 27.43 42.11
N ASP A 357 -22.16 27.50 43.44
CA ASP A 357 -20.95 27.03 44.09
C ASP A 357 -21.31 25.98 45.16
N LEU A 358 -20.42 24.99 45.35
CA LEU A 358 -20.65 23.93 46.30
C LEU A 358 -19.96 24.24 47.64
N ASP A 359 -20.76 24.54 48.66
CA ASP A 359 -20.24 24.80 49.98
C ASP A 359 -19.38 23.66 50.53
N ARG A 360 -18.18 24.02 51.00
CA ARG A 360 -17.23 23.08 51.64
C ARG A 360 -16.76 21.94 50.69
N PHE A 361 -16.85 22.09 49.38
CA PHE A 361 -16.39 21.07 48.42
C PHE A 361 -14.92 20.68 48.65
N LYS A 362 -14.07 21.65 49.03
CA LYS A 362 -12.69 21.37 49.43
C LYS A 362 -12.60 20.39 50.61
N ASN A 363 -13.47 20.49 51.58
CA ASN A 363 -13.45 19.56 52.73
C ASN A 363 -13.79 18.13 52.31
N ILE A 364 -14.65 17.96 51.32
CA ILE A 364 -14.98 16.63 50.77
C ILE A 364 -13.71 16.06 50.11
N ASN A 365 -13.03 16.81 49.26
CA ASN A 365 -11.78 16.37 48.62
C ASN A 365 -10.69 16.03 49.66
N ASP A 366 -10.52 16.88 50.68
CA ASP A 366 -9.46 16.73 51.67
C ASP A 366 -9.76 15.54 52.63
N SER A 367 -11.04 15.22 52.89
CA SER A 367 -11.44 14.16 53.81
C SER A 367 -11.65 12.80 53.15
N LEU A 368 -12.20 12.77 51.91
CA LEU A 368 -12.63 11.55 51.25
C LEU A 368 -11.86 11.29 49.91
N GLY A 369 -10.97 12.20 49.56
CA GLY A 369 -10.17 12.13 48.32
C GLY A 369 -10.88 12.66 47.07
N HIS A 370 -10.10 12.94 46.02
CA HIS A 370 -10.60 13.54 44.80
C HIS A 370 -11.66 12.68 44.08
N ALA A 371 -11.58 11.35 44.17
CA ALA A 371 -12.57 10.46 43.54
C ALA A 371 -13.98 10.70 44.14
N ALA A 372 -14.10 10.90 45.45
CA ALA A 372 -15.38 11.22 46.10
C ALA A 372 -15.87 12.63 45.69
N GLY A 373 -14.96 13.60 45.54
CA GLY A 373 -15.30 14.91 45.00
C GLY A 373 -15.82 14.85 43.57
N ASP A 374 -15.19 14.04 42.71
CA ASP A 374 -15.62 13.82 41.31
C ASP A 374 -17.04 13.21 41.26
N GLU A 375 -17.34 12.24 42.11
CA GLU A 375 -18.70 11.67 42.24
C GLU A 375 -19.75 12.71 42.66
N VAL A 376 -19.41 13.60 43.59
CA VAL A 376 -20.29 14.71 44.00
C VAL A 376 -20.56 15.66 42.82
N LEU A 377 -19.53 16.04 42.09
CA LEU A 377 -19.70 16.88 40.88
C LEU A 377 -20.61 16.24 39.82
N VAL A 378 -20.44 14.95 39.55
CA VAL A 378 -21.30 14.19 38.64
C VAL A 378 -22.75 14.16 39.16
N MET A 379 -22.95 13.92 40.48
CA MET A 379 -24.27 13.88 41.08
C MET A 379 -24.99 15.23 41.01
N VAL A 380 -24.29 16.32 41.22
CA VAL A 380 -24.83 17.69 41.10
C VAL A 380 -25.18 18.02 39.67
N ALA A 381 -24.33 17.58 38.71
CA ALA A 381 -24.55 17.81 37.30
C ALA A 381 -25.82 17.12 36.76
N HIS A 382 -26.25 16.03 37.36
CA HIS A 382 -27.44 15.27 36.97
C HIS A 382 -28.74 15.72 37.67
N ARG A 383 -28.68 16.67 38.58
CA ARG A 383 -29.87 17.27 39.22
C ARG A 383 -30.32 18.55 38.58
#